data_a76585f7e7ef64ef087f03a413474125
#
_entry.id   a76585f7e7ef64ef087f03a413474125
#
_cell.length_a   1.000
_cell.length_b   1.000
_cell.length_c   1.000
_cell.angle_alpha   90.00
_cell.angle_beta   90.00
_cell.angle_gamma   90.00
#
_symmetry.space_group_name_H-M   'P 1'
#
loop_
_entity.id
_entity.type
_entity.pdbx_description
1 polymer ?
#
loop_
_entity_poly.entity_id
_entity_poly.type
_entity_poly.pdbx_seq_one_letter_code
_entity_poly.pdbx_strand_id
1 'polypeptide(L)'
;MTPAYDETYLPDAMVNLAGAFDYALNDCGLPASLFIDFFVTSDVAELFGRGVPKYVCGMSGEELVAEIMRQTGWTRIIDMPPATPRTGATLEYWAGWVLAYCQWARGVRFEDILEVLPFDDIVRLYPTLHEAGESRFVDVYDERAARNRIEGDSRCTRFACAPDSANPNWPVVLASLCAPSKCTNSATKTSAKPLSLVCLP
;
A
#
# COMPACT_ATOMS: atom_id res chain seq x y z
N MET A 1 -12.30 -13.42 -7.68
CA MET A 1 -11.77 -12.53 -6.63
C MET A 1 -12.93 -11.72 -6.11
N THR A 2 -12.99 -11.49 -4.81
CA THR A 2 -14.09 -10.71 -4.21
C THR A 2 -13.58 -9.28 -4.00
N PRO A 3 -14.35 -8.25 -4.45
CA PRO A 3 -13.99 -6.85 -4.19
C PRO A 3 -13.81 -6.57 -2.69
N ALA A 4 -13.00 -5.57 -2.36
CA ALA A 4 -12.69 -5.22 -0.96
C ALA A 4 -13.93 -4.75 -0.18
N TYR A 5 -14.84 -4.06 -0.87
CA TYR A 5 -16.09 -3.52 -0.31
C TYR A 5 -17.15 -3.39 -1.41
N ASP A 6 -18.38 -2.99 -1.03
CA ASP A 6 -19.51 -2.84 -1.94
C ASP A 6 -19.20 -1.86 -3.08
N GLU A 7 -19.52 -2.24 -4.32
CA GLU A 7 -19.26 -1.45 -5.54
C GLU A 7 -19.94 -0.07 -5.50
N THR A 8 -21.02 0.06 -4.74
CA THR A 8 -21.75 1.34 -4.59
C THR A 8 -20.85 2.47 -4.08
N TYR A 9 -19.83 2.15 -3.26
CA TYR A 9 -18.89 3.14 -2.72
C TYR A 9 -17.69 3.42 -3.65
N LEU A 10 -17.48 2.59 -4.69
CA LEU A 10 -16.28 2.67 -5.51
C LEU A 10 -16.12 4.03 -6.22
N PRO A 11 -17.15 4.62 -6.86
CA PRO A 11 -16.98 5.92 -7.53
C PRO A 11 -16.52 7.02 -6.56
N ASP A 12 -17.12 7.08 -5.38
CA ASP A 12 -16.77 8.08 -4.36
C ASP A 12 -15.36 7.84 -3.83
N ALA A 13 -15.01 6.58 -3.56
CA ALA A 13 -13.68 6.20 -3.10
C ALA A 13 -12.60 6.60 -4.11
N MET A 14 -12.82 6.37 -5.40
CA MET A 14 -11.89 6.76 -6.46
C MET A 14 -11.72 8.28 -6.53
N VAL A 15 -12.83 9.04 -6.49
CA VAL A 15 -12.79 10.52 -6.47
C VAL A 15 -12.05 11.05 -5.25
N ASN A 16 -12.35 10.51 -4.07
CA ASN A 16 -11.79 10.99 -2.81
C ASN A 16 -10.28 10.70 -2.70
N LEU A 17 -9.85 9.49 -3.07
CA LEU A 17 -8.42 9.18 -3.05
C LEU A 17 -7.65 9.95 -4.12
N ALA A 18 -8.21 10.09 -5.33
CA ALA A 18 -7.66 10.91 -6.39
C ALA A 18 -7.48 12.37 -5.94
N GLY A 19 -8.53 12.94 -5.34
CA GLY A 19 -8.49 14.29 -4.78
C GLY A 19 -7.45 14.44 -3.66
N ALA A 20 -7.29 13.42 -2.81
CA ALA A 20 -6.29 13.44 -1.75
C ALA A 20 -4.86 13.50 -2.31
N PHE A 21 -4.53 12.67 -3.30
CA PHE A 21 -3.22 12.71 -3.95
C PHE A 21 -2.98 14.03 -4.68
N ASP A 22 -3.96 14.50 -5.46
CA ASP A 22 -3.86 15.79 -6.16
C ASP A 22 -3.62 16.94 -5.18
N TYR A 23 -4.43 17.04 -4.13
CA TYR A 23 -4.33 18.10 -3.13
C TYR A 23 -3.01 18.04 -2.35
N ALA A 24 -2.61 16.86 -1.88
CA ALA A 24 -1.38 16.71 -1.11
C ALA A 24 -0.13 17.11 -1.91
N LEU A 25 -0.05 16.69 -3.17
CA LEU A 25 1.14 16.89 -3.98
C LEU A 25 1.15 18.25 -4.67
N ASN A 26 0.01 18.70 -5.21
CA ASN A 26 -0.05 19.90 -6.03
C ASN A 26 -0.41 21.18 -5.24
N ASP A 27 -1.28 21.11 -4.23
CA ASP A 27 -1.66 22.26 -3.43
C ASP A 27 -0.80 22.40 -2.17
N CYS A 28 -0.61 21.30 -1.40
CA CYS A 28 0.25 21.31 -0.24
C CYS A 28 1.74 21.23 -0.59
N GLY A 29 2.11 20.90 -1.83
CA GLY A 29 3.48 20.80 -2.29
C GLY A 29 4.31 19.72 -1.58
N LEU A 30 3.66 18.65 -1.11
CA LEU A 30 4.35 17.56 -0.45
C LEU A 30 5.09 16.69 -1.47
N PRO A 31 6.31 16.25 -1.18
CA PRO A 31 6.97 15.21 -1.97
C PRO A 31 6.12 13.94 -1.98
N ALA A 32 5.95 13.30 -3.15
CA ALA A 32 5.14 12.11 -3.30
C ALA A 32 5.56 10.98 -2.33
N SER A 33 6.86 10.73 -2.20
CA SER A 33 7.39 9.72 -1.27
C SER A 33 6.96 9.99 0.18
N LEU A 34 7.04 11.24 0.62
CA LEU A 34 6.67 11.63 1.97
C LEU A 34 5.17 11.46 2.23
N PHE A 35 4.32 11.88 1.27
CA PHE A 35 2.88 11.73 1.41
C PHE A 35 2.47 10.24 1.42
N ILE A 36 3.08 9.42 0.58
CA ILE A 36 2.85 7.98 0.55
C ILE A 36 3.23 7.34 1.88
N ASP A 37 4.41 7.68 2.44
CA ASP A 37 4.82 7.18 3.75
C ASP A 37 3.81 7.55 4.85
N PHE A 38 3.30 8.78 4.84
CA PHE A 38 2.25 9.20 5.76
C PHE A 38 0.94 8.44 5.53
N PHE A 39 0.54 8.26 4.28
CA PHE A 39 -0.68 7.56 3.93
C PHE A 39 -0.64 6.10 4.41
N VAL A 40 0.40 5.34 4.04
CA VAL A 40 0.48 3.91 4.37
C VAL A 40 0.73 3.63 5.86
N THR A 41 1.33 4.57 6.59
CA THR A 41 1.54 4.44 8.04
C THR A 41 0.35 4.89 8.87
N SER A 42 -0.58 5.64 8.27
CA SER A 42 -1.81 6.06 8.94
C SER A 42 -2.87 4.95 8.94
N ASP A 43 -3.78 4.98 9.93
CA ASP A 43 -4.96 4.12 9.94
C ASP A 43 -5.91 4.38 8.76
N VAL A 44 -5.77 5.55 8.10
CA VAL A 44 -6.61 5.95 6.96
C VAL A 44 -6.48 4.96 5.82
N ALA A 45 -5.24 4.54 5.47
CA ALA A 45 -5.02 3.60 4.37
C ALA A 45 -5.70 2.25 4.64
N GLU A 46 -5.60 1.72 5.87
CA GLU A 46 -6.24 0.46 6.24
C GLU A 46 -7.76 0.59 6.23
N LEU A 47 -8.30 1.63 6.89
CA LEU A 47 -9.75 1.83 7.03
C LEU A 47 -10.40 2.16 5.69
N PHE A 48 -9.72 2.92 4.83
CA PHE A 48 -10.15 3.16 3.45
C PHE A 48 -10.18 1.85 2.66
N GLY A 49 -9.10 1.08 2.70
CA GLY A 49 -9.00 -0.22 2.01
C GLY A 49 -10.03 -1.25 2.46
N ARG A 50 -10.53 -1.13 3.70
CA ARG A 50 -11.63 -1.95 4.24
C ARG A 50 -13.03 -1.42 3.89
N GLY A 51 -13.11 -0.30 3.17
CA GLY A 51 -14.39 0.29 2.75
C GLY A 51 -15.17 0.93 3.88
N VAL A 52 -14.50 1.45 4.91
CA VAL A 52 -15.19 2.16 6.00
C VAL A 52 -15.83 3.43 5.44
N PRO A 53 -17.18 3.59 5.50
CA PRO A 53 -17.90 4.66 4.81
C PRO A 53 -17.38 6.07 5.10
N LYS A 54 -16.93 6.32 6.33
CA LYS A 54 -16.33 7.61 6.71
C LYS A 54 -15.19 8.01 5.77
N TYR A 55 -14.35 7.07 5.36
CA TYR A 55 -13.15 7.35 4.58
C TYR A 55 -13.38 7.23 3.08
N VAL A 56 -14.21 6.29 2.64
CA VAL A 56 -14.43 6.06 1.20
C VAL A 56 -15.42 7.05 0.58
N CYS A 57 -16.43 7.53 1.34
CA CYS A 57 -17.45 8.45 0.82
C CYS A 57 -17.85 9.58 1.78
N GLY A 58 -17.39 9.56 3.03
CA GLY A 58 -17.78 10.53 4.05
C GLY A 58 -16.81 11.70 4.23
N MET A 59 -15.66 11.69 3.56
CA MET A 59 -14.63 12.73 3.63
C MET A 59 -14.21 13.12 2.21
N SER A 60 -13.94 14.41 1.99
CA SER A 60 -13.30 14.88 0.75
C SER A 60 -11.82 14.49 0.71
N GLY A 61 -11.17 14.66 -0.46
CA GLY A 61 -9.73 14.43 -0.59
C GLY A 61 -8.91 15.28 0.38
N GLU A 62 -9.28 16.56 0.56
CA GLU A 62 -8.62 17.50 1.48
C GLU A 62 -8.78 17.04 2.94
N GLU A 63 -9.98 16.59 3.32
CA GLU A 63 -10.25 16.07 4.66
C GLU A 63 -9.49 14.76 4.93
N LEU A 64 -9.33 13.90 3.92
CA LEU A 64 -8.49 12.71 4.01
C LEU A 64 -7.03 13.09 4.28
N VAL A 65 -6.48 14.06 3.54
CA VAL A 65 -5.12 14.56 3.76
C VAL A 65 -4.98 15.16 5.15
N ALA A 66 -5.94 15.97 5.61
CA ALA A 66 -5.93 16.53 6.96
C ALA A 66 -5.91 15.44 8.04
N GLU A 67 -6.71 14.38 7.86
CA GLU A 67 -6.75 13.26 8.80
C GLU A 67 -5.45 12.44 8.79
N ILE A 68 -4.85 12.18 7.63
CA ILE A 68 -3.54 11.54 7.49
C ILE A 68 -2.47 12.36 8.26
N MET A 69 -2.43 13.68 8.01
CA MET A 69 -1.47 14.57 8.67
C MET A 69 -1.64 14.61 10.17
N ARG A 70 -2.89 14.60 10.64
CA ARG A 70 -3.22 14.57 12.06
C ARG A 70 -2.71 13.28 12.73
N GLN A 71 -2.91 12.12 12.09
CA GLN A 71 -2.50 10.83 12.64
C GLN A 71 -0.97 10.64 12.65
N THR A 72 -0.28 11.20 11.66
CA THR A 72 1.18 11.11 11.57
C THR A 72 1.92 12.18 12.39
N GLY A 73 1.17 13.01 13.13
CA GLY A 73 1.75 14.04 14.00
C GLY A 73 2.31 15.27 13.25
N TRP A 74 1.95 15.46 12.00
CA TRP A 74 2.33 16.62 11.23
C TRP A 74 1.59 17.87 11.73
N THR A 75 2.28 18.73 12.45
CA THR A 75 1.68 19.90 13.14
C THR A 75 1.36 21.09 12.22
N ARG A 76 1.72 21.04 10.94
CA ARG A 76 1.47 22.11 9.95
C ARG A 76 0.05 22.09 9.33
N ILE A 77 -0.84 21.26 9.84
CA ILE A 77 -2.24 21.14 9.39
C ILE A 77 -2.98 22.52 9.39
N ILE A 78 -2.59 23.42 10.29
CA ILE A 78 -3.24 24.74 10.43
C ILE A 78 -3.01 25.61 9.19
N ASP A 79 -1.97 25.37 8.43
CA ASP A 79 -1.59 26.14 7.25
C ASP A 79 -1.87 25.41 5.93
N MET A 80 -2.80 24.44 5.89
CA MET A 80 -3.18 23.77 4.66
C MET A 80 -3.84 24.78 3.71
N PRO A 81 -3.32 24.94 2.46
CA PRO A 81 -3.87 25.90 1.52
C PRO A 81 -5.27 25.47 1.08
N PRO A 82 -6.12 26.42 0.62
CA PRO A 82 -7.36 26.03 -0.04
C PRO A 82 -7.06 25.24 -1.31
N ALA A 83 -7.89 24.24 -1.61
CA ALA A 83 -7.76 23.48 -2.84
C ALA A 83 -7.94 24.39 -4.07
N THR A 84 -7.06 24.24 -5.03
CA THR A 84 -7.10 25.01 -6.29
C THR A 84 -7.98 24.28 -7.30
N PRO A 85 -9.09 24.89 -7.77
CA PRO A 85 -9.88 24.30 -8.85
C PRO A 85 -9.03 24.12 -10.12
N ARG A 86 -8.93 22.87 -10.61
CA ARG A 86 -8.19 22.54 -11.84
C ARG A 86 -9.12 22.12 -12.94
N THR A 87 -8.82 22.54 -14.18
CA THR A 87 -9.50 22.05 -15.37
C THR A 87 -8.77 20.81 -15.88
N GLY A 88 -9.35 19.64 -15.66
CA GLY A 88 -8.78 18.35 -16.07
C GLY A 88 -8.08 17.60 -14.93
N ALA A 89 -7.93 16.30 -15.12
CA ALA A 89 -7.24 15.43 -14.18
C ALA A 89 -5.72 15.62 -14.28
N THR A 90 -5.08 15.83 -13.14
CA THR A 90 -3.60 15.82 -13.05
C THR A 90 -3.07 14.39 -13.08
N LEU A 91 -1.76 14.25 -13.20
CA LEU A 91 -1.10 12.94 -13.13
C LEU A 91 -1.33 12.29 -11.76
N GLU A 92 -1.28 13.10 -10.71
CA GLU A 92 -1.44 12.69 -9.32
C GLU A 92 -2.89 12.31 -9.02
N TYR A 93 -3.85 13.08 -9.55
CA TYR A 93 -5.27 12.73 -9.49
C TYR A 93 -5.53 11.37 -10.13
N TRP A 94 -5.06 11.17 -11.36
CA TRP A 94 -5.22 9.89 -12.05
C TRP A 94 -4.54 8.74 -11.30
N ALA A 95 -3.35 8.97 -10.76
CA ALA A 95 -2.65 7.94 -9.99
C ALA A 95 -3.44 7.52 -8.75
N GLY A 96 -4.00 8.46 -7.99
CA GLY A 96 -4.89 8.17 -6.87
C GLY A 96 -6.15 7.43 -7.29
N TRP A 97 -6.74 7.81 -8.43
CA TRP A 97 -7.91 7.18 -9.02
C TRP A 97 -7.69 5.68 -9.32
N VAL A 98 -6.64 5.35 -10.08
CA VAL A 98 -6.36 3.95 -10.44
C VAL A 98 -5.86 3.13 -9.26
N LEU A 99 -5.21 3.77 -8.28
CA LEU A 99 -4.76 3.12 -7.05
C LEU A 99 -5.95 2.67 -6.21
N ALA A 100 -6.99 3.52 -6.06
CA ALA A 100 -8.23 3.17 -5.37
C ALA A 100 -8.95 2.00 -6.06
N TYR A 101 -9.06 2.06 -7.39
CA TYR A 101 -9.67 0.98 -8.17
C TYR A 101 -8.92 -0.34 -8.02
N CYS A 102 -7.59 -0.32 -8.12
CA CYS A 102 -6.75 -1.51 -7.98
C CYS A 102 -6.89 -2.13 -6.59
N GLN A 103 -6.86 -1.31 -5.55
CA GLN A 103 -7.06 -1.75 -4.18
C GLN A 103 -8.42 -2.45 -4.02
N TRP A 104 -9.50 -1.81 -4.48
CA TRP A 104 -10.85 -2.39 -4.43
C TRP A 104 -10.93 -3.71 -5.20
N ALA A 105 -10.43 -3.74 -6.44
CA ALA A 105 -10.52 -4.91 -7.32
C ALA A 105 -9.74 -6.12 -6.83
N ARG A 106 -8.64 -5.91 -6.08
CA ARG A 106 -7.76 -6.98 -5.60
C ARG A 106 -7.91 -7.27 -4.10
N GLY A 107 -8.50 -6.35 -3.34
CA GLY A 107 -8.65 -6.49 -1.89
C GLY A 107 -7.31 -6.58 -1.16
N VAL A 108 -6.25 -5.96 -1.71
CA VAL A 108 -4.91 -5.92 -1.13
C VAL A 108 -4.67 -4.58 -0.43
N ARG A 109 -3.66 -4.51 0.46
CA ARG A 109 -3.32 -3.26 1.12
C ARG A 109 -2.63 -2.29 0.15
N PHE A 110 -2.80 -1.00 0.34
CA PHE A 110 -2.10 0.02 -0.46
C PHE A 110 -0.58 -0.12 -0.42
N GLU A 111 -0.03 -0.45 0.74
CA GLU A 111 1.40 -0.73 0.91
C GLU A 111 1.87 -1.85 -0.04
N ASP A 112 1.14 -2.97 -0.09
CA ASP A 112 1.47 -4.11 -0.94
C ASP A 112 1.38 -3.74 -2.44
N ILE A 113 0.44 -2.86 -2.83
CA ILE A 113 0.34 -2.36 -4.21
C ILE A 113 1.56 -1.48 -4.54
N LEU A 114 1.90 -0.55 -3.66
CA LEU A 114 3.00 0.41 -3.87
C LEU A 114 4.38 -0.25 -3.79
N GLU A 115 4.51 -1.40 -3.11
CA GLU A 115 5.72 -2.22 -3.15
C GLU A 115 5.91 -2.89 -4.53
N VAL A 116 4.82 -3.35 -5.15
CA VAL A 116 4.86 -3.97 -6.49
C VAL A 116 4.99 -2.92 -7.59
N LEU A 117 4.28 -1.83 -7.46
CA LEU A 117 4.21 -0.75 -8.44
C LEU A 117 4.36 0.61 -7.72
N PRO A 118 5.60 1.09 -7.56
CA PRO A 118 5.87 2.38 -6.94
C PRO A 118 5.13 3.54 -7.60
N PHE A 119 4.79 4.57 -6.83
CA PHE A 119 3.98 5.70 -7.28
C PHE A 119 4.55 6.39 -8.54
N ASP A 120 5.87 6.57 -8.60
CA ASP A 120 6.52 7.15 -9.78
C ASP A 120 6.31 6.30 -11.03
N ASP A 121 6.26 4.97 -10.89
CA ASP A 121 5.95 4.07 -12.01
C ASP A 121 4.46 4.17 -12.40
N ILE A 122 3.56 4.35 -11.42
CA ILE A 122 2.13 4.59 -11.70
C ILE A 122 2.00 5.88 -12.54
N VAL A 123 2.61 6.97 -12.12
CA VAL A 123 2.59 8.25 -12.85
C VAL A 123 3.14 8.11 -14.27
N ARG A 124 4.21 7.32 -14.46
CA ARG A 124 4.78 7.05 -15.80
C ARG A 124 3.84 6.28 -16.73
N LEU A 125 2.87 5.57 -16.20
CA LEU A 125 1.87 4.85 -17.01
C LEU A 125 0.76 5.77 -17.54
N TYR A 126 0.61 6.98 -17.00
CA TYR A 126 -0.43 7.94 -17.40
C TYR A 126 -0.53 8.13 -18.92
N PRO A 127 0.55 8.43 -19.68
CA PRO A 127 0.44 8.70 -21.12
C PRO A 127 -0.13 7.53 -21.93
N THR A 128 -0.02 6.30 -21.39
CA THR A 128 -0.44 5.08 -22.09
C THR A 128 -1.78 4.54 -21.60
N LEU A 129 -2.16 4.83 -20.37
CA LEU A 129 -3.32 4.21 -19.72
C LEU A 129 -4.44 5.18 -19.34
N HIS A 130 -4.24 6.51 -19.41
CA HIS A 130 -5.26 7.47 -18.96
C HIS A 130 -6.56 7.43 -19.78
N GLU A 131 -6.50 6.98 -21.04
CA GLU A 131 -7.67 6.79 -21.92
C GLU A 131 -8.21 5.35 -21.86
N ALA A 132 -7.50 4.44 -21.21
CA ALA A 132 -7.93 3.06 -21.05
C ALA A 132 -8.81 2.92 -19.80
N GLY A 133 -9.65 1.89 -19.78
CA GLY A 133 -10.41 1.56 -18.57
C GLY A 133 -9.47 1.11 -17.42
N GLU A 134 -9.88 1.36 -16.19
CA GLU A 134 -9.10 1.10 -14.97
C GLU A 134 -8.64 -0.36 -14.86
N SER A 135 -9.39 -1.29 -15.45
CA SER A 135 -9.05 -2.71 -15.51
C SER A 135 -7.68 -2.96 -16.17
N ARG A 136 -7.28 -2.11 -17.13
CA ARG A 136 -5.96 -2.22 -17.77
C ARG A 136 -4.82 -1.90 -16.81
N PHE A 137 -5.03 -0.96 -15.89
CA PHE A 137 -4.05 -0.72 -14.82
C PHE A 137 -3.91 -1.93 -13.91
N VAL A 138 -5.03 -2.58 -13.60
CA VAL A 138 -5.02 -3.80 -12.78
C VAL A 138 -4.30 -4.96 -13.48
N ASP A 139 -4.45 -5.10 -14.81
CA ASP A 139 -3.69 -6.08 -15.58
C ASP A 139 -2.17 -5.84 -15.46
N VAL A 140 -1.73 -4.58 -15.58
CA VAL A 140 -0.31 -4.21 -15.42
C VAL A 140 0.19 -4.51 -14.00
N TYR A 141 -0.61 -4.23 -12.98
CA TYR A 141 -0.29 -4.59 -11.59
C TYR A 141 -0.12 -6.11 -11.44
N ASP A 142 -1.07 -6.90 -11.96
CA ASP A 142 -1.02 -8.36 -11.86
C ASP A 142 0.22 -8.95 -12.56
N GLU A 143 0.57 -8.43 -13.74
CA GLU A 143 1.78 -8.84 -14.47
C GLU A 143 3.06 -8.53 -13.67
N ARG A 144 3.13 -7.35 -13.04
CA ARG A 144 4.27 -6.96 -12.19
C ARG A 144 4.34 -7.84 -10.94
N ALA A 145 3.22 -8.06 -10.27
CA ALA A 145 3.13 -8.90 -9.09
C ALA A 145 3.54 -10.35 -9.38
N ALA A 146 3.13 -10.89 -10.53
CA ALA A 146 3.54 -12.23 -10.97
C ALA A 146 5.05 -12.31 -11.23
N ARG A 147 5.63 -11.30 -11.88
CA ARG A 147 7.08 -11.22 -12.15
C ARG A 147 7.90 -11.17 -10.88
N ASN A 148 7.51 -10.32 -9.93
CA ASN A 148 8.20 -10.17 -8.65
C ASN A 148 8.19 -11.49 -7.85
N ARG A 149 7.09 -12.26 -7.90
CA ARG A 149 7.03 -13.60 -7.27
C ARG A 149 8.03 -14.58 -7.88
N ILE A 150 8.15 -14.61 -9.20
CA ILE A 150 9.08 -15.51 -9.92
C ILE A 150 10.53 -15.13 -9.59
N GLU A 151 10.84 -13.84 -9.56
CA GLU A 151 12.20 -13.36 -9.24
C GLU A 151 12.56 -13.61 -7.77
N GLY A 152 11.58 -13.47 -6.85
CA GLY A 152 11.74 -13.78 -5.42
C GLY A 152 12.01 -15.26 -5.20
N ASP A 153 11.26 -16.15 -5.85
CA ASP A 153 11.45 -17.60 -5.75
C ASP A 153 12.79 -18.05 -6.35
N SER A 154 13.19 -17.43 -7.47
CA SER A 154 14.49 -17.71 -8.12
C SER A 154 15.68 -17.29 -7.26
N ARG A 155 15.53 -16.28 -6.39
CA ARG A 155 16.58 -15.91 -5.44
C ARG A 155 16.66 -16.89 -4.27
N CYS A 156 15.53 -17.33 -3.73
CA CYS A 156 15.49 -18.34 -2.67
C CYS A 156 16.14 -19.68 -3.13
N THR A 157 15.87 -20.11 -4.34
CA THR A 157 16.45 -21.37 -4.88
C THR A 157 17.95 -21.28 -5.10
N ARG A 158 18.50 -20.11 -5.43
CA ARG A 158 19.97 -19.94 -5.58
C ARG A 158 20.73 -20.02 -4.26
N PHE A 159 20.11 -19.64 -3.14
CA PHE A 159 20.73 -19.73 -1.83
C PHE A 159 20.48 -21.07 -1.11
N ALA A 160 19.48 -21.83 -1.55
CA ALA A 160 19.14 -23.12 -0.95
C ALA A 160 19.94 -24.30 -1.52
N CYS A 161 20.68 -24.12 -2.61
CA CYS A 161 21.50 -25.16 -3.25
C CYS A 161 23.01 -24.85 -3.16
N ALA A 162 23.56 -24.91 -1.96
CA ALA A 162 24.98 -25.17 -1.78
C ALA A 162 25.19 -26.01 -0.51
N PRO A 163 25.03 -27.32 -0.55
CA PRO A 163 25.66 -28.17 0.43
C PRO A 163 27.12 -28.37 0.02
N ASP A 164 27.98 -27.40 0.31
CA ASP A 164 29.43 -27.68 0.23
C ASP A 164 29.90 -28.11 1.61
N SER A 165 29.78 -29.42 1.83
CA SER A 165 30.21 -30.12 3.04
C SER A 165 31.72 -30.36 3.10
N ALA A 166 32.53 -29.52 2.42
CA ALA A 166 33.96 -29.75 2.29
C ALA A 166 34.87 -28.58 2.72
N ASN A 167 34.33 -27.55 3.40
CA ASN A 167 35.22 -26.47 3.89
C ASN A 167 35.09 -26.25 5.41
N PRO A 168 36.01 -26.75 6.25
CA PRO A 168 35.96 -26.61 7.71
C PRO A 168 36.36 -25.19 8.20
N ASN A 169 36.56 -24.21 7.31
CA ASN A 169 37.10 -22.90 7.68
C ASN A 169 36.13 -21.74 7.34
N TRP A 170 34.80 -21.99 7.42
CA TRP A 170 33.81 -20.94 7.20
C TRP A 170 33.68 -20.07 8.47
N PRO A 171 33.87 -18.75 8.40
CA PRO A 171 33.73 -17.89 9.56
C PRO A 171 32.27 -17.80 10.02
N VAL A 172 32.03 -18.13 11.28
CA VAL A 172 30.72 -18.21 11.99
C VAL A 172 30.01 -16.83 12.09
N VAL A 173 30.57 -15.77 11.54
CA VAL A 173 30.08 -14.39 11.71
C VAL A 173 28.93 -14.02 10.77
N LEU A 174 28.64 -14.82 9.74
CA LEU A 174 27.56 -14.53 8.77
C LEU A 174 26.25 -15.27 9.02
N ALA A 175 26.18 -16.14 10.02
CA ALA A 175 24.94 -16.86 10.36
C ALA A 175 23.91 -15.98 11.09
N SER A 176 24.28 -14.78 11.53
CA SER A 176 23.39 -13.89 12.32
C SER A 176 22.62 -12.86 11.50
N LEU A 177 22.81 -12.81 10.17
CA LEU A 177 22.13 -11.86 9.26
C LEU A 177 21.04 -12.47 8.40
N CYS A 178 20.83 -13.79 8.49
CA CYS A 178 19.68 -14.45 7.87
C CYS A 178 18.66 -14.84 8.93
N ALA A 179 17.96 -13.85 9.48
CA ALA A 179 16.69 -14.14 10.16
C ALA A 179 15.62 -14.39 9.07
N PRO A 180 14.94 -15.55 9.08
CA PRO A 180 13.86 -15.82 8.15
C PRO A 180 12.60 -15.08 8.62
N SER A 181 12.44 -13.84 8.23
CA SER A 181 11.16 -13.18 8.34
C SER A 181 10.32 -13.54 7.12
N LYS A 182 9.26 -14.31 7.37
CA LYS A 182 8.10 -14.56 6.50
C LYS A 182 8.23 -15.63 5.43
N CYS A 183 8.34 -16.90 5.85
CA CYS A 183 7.62 -17.98 5.20
C CYS A 183 6.57 -18.51 6.19
N THR A 184 5.39 -17.93 6.23
CA THR A 184 4.27 -18.49 6.97
C THR A 184 3.55 -19.50 6.09
N ASN A 185 3.89 -20.76 6.26
CA ASN A 185 3.06 -21.86 5.82
C ASN A 185 1.84 -21.96 6.75
N SER A 186 0.67 -21.80 6.17
CA SER A 186 -0.60 -22.08 6.83
C SER A 186 -0.79 -23.60 6.96
N ALA A 187 -0.67 -24.14 8.16
CA ALA A 187 -1.38 -25.37 8.52
C ALA A 187 -1.43 -25.57 10.04
N THR A 188 -2.65 -25.84 10.48
CA THR A 188 -3.10 -26.53 11.69
C THR A 188 -3.13 -25.80 13.02
N LYS A 189 -4.40 -25.60 13.42
CA LYS A 189 -4.91 -25.41 14.78
C LYS A 189 -4.41 -26.49 15.72
N THR A 190 -3.96 -26.11 16.91
CA THR A 190 -4.24 -26.90 18.13
C THR A 190 -4.35 -25.96 19.32
N SER A 191 -5.44 -26.16 20.03
CA SER A 191 -5.90 -25.49 21.24
C SER A 191 -4.95 -25.73 22.41
N ALA A 192 -4.64 -24.68 23.19
CA ALA A 192 -4.27 -24.83 24.60
C ALA A 192 -4.73 -23.60 25.40
N LYS A 193 -5.43 -23.86 26.48
CA LYS A 193 -6.05 -22.97 27.45
C LYS A 193 -5.03 -22.16 28.28
N PRO A 194 -5.45 -21.06 28.90
CA PRO A 194 -4.59 -20.19 29.70
C PRO A 194 -4.41 -20.68 31.11
N LEU A 195 -3.22 -20.53 31.65
CA LEU A 195 -2.93 -20.64 33.07
C LEU A 195 -2.82 -19.25 33.69
N SER A 196 -3.71 -18.99 34.62
CA SER A 196 -3.70 -17.87 35.54
C SER A 196 -2.43 -17.87 36.40
N LEU A 197 -1.79 -16.74 36.58
CA LEU A 197 -0.95 -16.54 37.76
C LEU A 197 -1.30 -15.20 38.40
N VAL A 198 -1.91 -15.35 39.57
CA VAL A 198 -2.14 -14.35 40.61
C VAL A 198 -0.79 -14.05 41.28
N CYS A 199 -0.49 -12.77 41.47
CA CYS A 199 0.40 -12.31 42.53
C CYS A 199 -0.08 -10.97 43.09
N LEU A 200 -0.44 -11.06 44.33
CA LEU A 200 -0.50 -10.04 45.36
C LEU A 200 0.78 -10.11 46.22
N PRO A 201 1.14 -9.18 47.03
CA PRO A 201 0.43 -7.97 47.53
C PRO A 201 1.03 -6.66 47.03
#